data_68220d133b1208b36a452dd2ade05fc2
#
_entry.id   68220d133b1208b36a452dd2ade05fc2
#
_cell.length_a   1.000
_cell.length_b   1.000
_cell.length_c   1.000
_cell.angle_alpha   90.00
_cell.angle_beta   90.00
_cell.angle_gamma   90.00
#
_symmetry.space_group_name_H-M   'P 1'
#
loop_
_entity.id
_entity.type
_entity.pdbx_description
1 polymer ?
#
loop_
_entity_poly.entity_id
_entity_poly.type
_entity_poly.pdbx_seq_one_letter_code
_entity_poly.pdbx_strand_id
1 'polypeptide(L)'
;NGIHLKAVVKRFLSMKEDETGAIEYNIELLSEKASFDISPYLNGKIKNEDSNWDDPFWNHLEAEVNDQSAYLLSKTLKTEFHVCSYMHAELRLNGNPLGNPHKNFNNENKLGFTKSINLSKGDQLSITKYGGYVTSLHHQEQQLKSVAKQKINLSLKKGFQSLCKDHSDCWARIWELSDIVIEGDLNAQQGIRFNIFQLNQ
;
A
#
# COMPACT_ATOMS: atom_id res chain seq x y z
N ASN A 1 8.50 -16.77 27.21
CA ASN A 1 8.90 -15.36 27.14
C ASN A 1 8.66 -14.90 25.71
N GLY A 2 7.51 -14.23 25.47
CA GLY A 2 7.18 -13.68 24.15
C GLY A 2 7.83 -12.33 23.91
N ILE A 3 7.97 -11.92 22.64
CA ILE A 3 8.33 -10.56 22.27
C ILE A 3 7.07 -9.68 22.41
N HIS A 4 7.20 -8.57 23.14
CA HIS A 4 6.15 -7.59 23.31
C HIS A 4 6.48 -6.34 22.48
N LEU A 5 5.54 -5.91 21.66
CA LEU A 5 5.65 -4.70 20.85
C LEU A 5 4.32 -3.96 20.84
N LYS A 6 4.38 -2.67 20.56
CA LYS A 6 3.23 -1.83 20.24
C LYS A 6 3.30 -1.51 18.75
N ALA A 7 2.23 -1.77 18.02
CA ALA A 7 2.16 -1.42 16.61
C ALA A 7 0.96 -0.51 16.34
N VAL A 8 1.19 0.58 15.61
CA VAL A 8 0.14 1.45 15.09
C VAL A 8 0.23 1.41 13.58
N VAL A 9 -0.89 1.06 12.93
CA VAL A 9 -0.96 0.93 11.47
C VAL A 9 -1.98 1.92 10.93
N LYS A 10 -1.57 2.70 9.95
CA LYS A 10 -2.44 3.58 9.16
C LYS A 10 -2.35 3.18 7.69
N ARG A 11 -3.48 3.08 7.03
CA ARG A 11 -3.55 2.77 5.60
C ARG A 11 -4.70 3.50 4.95
N PHE A 12 -4.51 3.90 3.70
CA PHE A 12 -5.58 4.50 2.89
C PHE A 12 -5.30 4.29 1.39
N LEU A 13 -6.35 4.29 0.60
CA LEU A 13 -6.29 4.53 -0.84
C LEU A 13 -6.61 6.00 -1.07
N SER A 14 -5.79 6.70 -1.84
CA SER A 14 -5.93 8.14 -1.96
C SER A 14 -7.17 8.53 -2.75
N MET A 15 -7.99 9.41 -2.19
CA MET A 15 -9.15 10.01 -2.86
C MET A 15 -8.76 11.20 -3.75
N LYS A 16 -7.51 11.61 -3.73
CA LYS A 16 -7.01 12.74 -4.53
C LYS A 16 -6.04 12.31 -5.62
N GLU A 17 -5.18 11.37 -5.29
CA GLU A 17 -4.18 10.81 -6.20
C GLU A 17 -4.63 9.41 -6.59
N ASP A 18 -5.45 9.32 -7.62
CA ASP A 18 -5.89 8.05 -8.17
C ASP A 18 -4.69 7.14 -8.44
N GLU A 19 -4.87 5.86 -8.37
CA GLU A 19 -3.84 4.86 -8.60
C GLU A 19 -2.78 4.77 -7.48
N THR A 20 -2.93 5.53 -6.36
CA THR A 20 -1.96 5.57 -5.26
C THR A 20 -2.60 5.24 -3.92
N GLY A 21 -1.96 4.39 -3.16
CA GLY A 21 -2.26 4.12 -1.76
C GLY A 21 -1.01 4.15 -0.90
N ALA A 22 -1.19 4.24 0.41
CA ALA A 22 -0.07 4.21 1.35
C ALA A 22 -0.43 3.45 2.62
N ILE A 23 0.58 2.79 3.19
CA ILE A 23 0.51 2.11 4.49
C ILE A 23 1.72 2.55 5.32
N GLU A 24 1.48 2.93 6.57
CA GLU A 24 2.52 3.24 7.55
C GLU A 24 2.35 2.35 8.76
N TYR A 25 3.42 1.63 9.13
CA TYR A 25 3.56 0.90 10.39
C TYR A 25 4.51 1.67 11.28
N ASN A 26 4.08 1.97 12.50
CA ASN A 26 4.93 2.50 13.56
C ASN A 26 4.98 1.44 14.67
N ILE A 27 6.15 0.86 14.90
CA ILE A 27 6.39 -0.26 15.81
C ILE A 27 7.35 0.21 16.91
N GLU A 28 6.95 0.05 18.16
CA GLU A 28 7.78 0.27 19.35
C GLU A 28 8.06 -1.06 20.01
N LEU A 29 9.34 -1.39 20.24
CA LEU A 29 9.71 -2.59 20.97
C LEU A 29 9.60 -2.34 22.49
N LEU A 30 8.79 -3.17 23.16
CA LEU A 30 8.59 -3.13 24.62
C LEU A 30 9.46 -4.14 25.37
N SER A 31 9.94 -5.19 24.66
CA SER A 31 10.91 -6.17 25.19
C SER A 31 12.33 -5.64 25.13
N GLU A 32 13.27 -6.25 25.87
CA GLU A 32 14.66 -5.78 25.98
C GLU A 32 15.38 -5.75 24.63
N LYS A 33 15.33 -6.83 23.87
CA LYS A 33 15.89 -6.94 22.49
C LYS A 33 15.12 -7.91 21.65
N ALA A 34 15.04 -7.63 20.34
CA ALA A 34 14.49 -8.56 19.35
C ALA A 34 15.05 -8.30 17.97
N SER A 35 15.11 -9.35 17.13
CA SER A 35 15.49 -9.27 15.72
C SER A 35 14.24 -9.47 14.87
N PHE A 36 14.12 -8.67 13.81
CA PHE A 36 13.00 -8.71 12.88
C PHE A 36 13.50 -8.76 11.44
N ASP A 37 12.85 -9.55 10.62
CA ASP A 37 12.98 -9.50 9.16
C ASP A 37 11.76 -8.76 8.59
N ILE A 38 12.01 -7.59 8.03
CA ILE A 38 10.98 -6.75 7.42
C ILE A 38 11.01 -6.96 5.92
N SER A 39 9.88 -7.41 5.37
CA SER A 39 9.78 -7.76 3.95
C SER A 39 8.60 -7.06 3.28
N PRO A 40 8.72 -5.81 2.84
CA PRO A 40 7.74 -5.19 1.95
C PRO A 40 7.76 -5.87 0.58
N TYR A 41 6.57 -6.21 0.05
CA TYR A 41 6.49 -6.90 -1.22
C TYR A 41 5.20 -6.59 -2.01
N LEU A 42 5.24 -6.89 -3.31
CA LEU A 42 4.08 -7.11 -4.17
C LEU A 42 3.83 -8.62 -4.26
N ASN A 43 2.55 -9.01 -4.26
CA ASN A 43 2.14 -10.39 -4.46
C ASN A 43 1.32 -10.49 -5.74
N GLY A 44 1.92 -11.04 -6.80
CA GLY A 44 1.24 -11.32 -8.06
C GLY A 44 0.54 -12.68 -8.11
N LYS A 45 0.64 -13.50 -7.05
CA LYS A 45 -0.01 -14.83 -6.98
C LYS A 45 -1.48 -14.79 -6.54
N ILE A 46 -2.09 -13.60 -6.52
CA ILE A 46 -3.48 -13.46 -6.10
C ILE A 46 -4.39 -14.11 -7.13
N LYS A 47 -5.20 -15.05 -6.68
CA LYS A 47 -6.32 -15.63 -7.42
C LYS A 47 -7.61 -14.93 -7.00
N ASN A 48 -8.58 -14.87 -7.90
CA ASN A 48 -9.92 -14.41 -7.56
C ASN A 48 -10.64 -15.52 -6.78
N GLU A 49 -11.04 -15.28 -5.54
CA GLU A 49 -11.71 -16.26 -4.67
C GLU A 49 -13.05 -16.73 -5.25
N ASP A 50 -13.72 -15.86 -6.01
CA ASP A 50 -15.02 -16.16 -6.63
C ASP A 50 -14.93 -16.77 -8.03
N SER A 51 -13.72 -17.11 -8.52
CA SER A 51 -13.60 -17.75 -9.83
C SER A 51 -13.98 -19.23 -9.74
N ASN A 52 -15.04 -19.61 -10.41
CA ASN A 52 -15.55 -21.00 -10.48
C ASN A 52 -14.58 -21.98 -11.19
N TRP A 53 -13.45 -21.53 -11.70
CA TRP A 53 -12.63 -22.29 -12.64
C TRP A 53 -11.18 -22.49 -12.18
N ASP A 54 -10.76 -21.98 -11.05
CA ASP A 54 -9.38 -22.00 -10.51
C ASP A 54 -8.28 -21.59 -11.53
N ASP A 55 -8.68 -20.95 -12.64
CA ASP A 55 -7.77 -20.51 -13.69
C ASP A 55 -7.02 -19.24 -13.27
N PRO A 56 -5.74 -19.10 -13.65
CA PRO A 56 -5.03 -17.86 -13.47
C PRO A 56 -5.72 -16.74 -14.25
N PHE A 57 -5.98 -15.62 -13.63
CA PHE A 57 -6.59 -14.46 -14.26
C PHE A 57 -5.56 -13.57 -14.97
N TRP A 58 -4.33 -13.59 -14.47
CA TRP A 58 -3.24 -12.72 -14.87
C TRP A 58 -2.11 -13.48 -15.55
N ASN A 59 -1.61 -12.93 -16.66
CA ASN A 59 -0.32 -13.26 -17.24
C ASN A 59 0.68 -12.18 -16.85
N HIS A 60 1.74 -12.56 -16.14
CA HIS A 60 2.80 -11.64 -15.74
C HIS A 60 3.82 -11.49 -16.87
N LEU A 61 4.04 -10.26 -17.31
CA LEU A 61 4.90 -9.92 -18.46
C LEU A 61 6.31 -9.54 -18.02
N GLU A 62 6.42 -8.72 -16.97
CA GLU A 62 7.68 -8.20 -16.49
C GLU A 62 7.63 -8.01 -14.97
N ALA A 63 8.72 -8.37 -14.28
CA ALA A 63 8.90 -8.14 -12.85
C ALA A 63 10.27 -7.51 -12.59
N GLU A 64 10.30 -6.36 -11.93
CA GLU A 64 11.51 -5.64 -11.58
C GLU A 64 11.53 -5.33 -10.09
N VAL A 65 12.67 -5.57 -9.44
CA VAL A 65 12.96 -5.08 -8.09
C VAL A 65 14.22 -4.23 -8.16
N ASN A 66 14.13 -3.00 -7.70
CA ASN A 66 15.25 -2.06 -7.70
C ASN A 66 15.28 -1.35 -6.34
N ASP A 67 16.34 -1.60 -5.57
CA ASP A 67 16.48 -1.13 -4.18
C ASP A 67 15.21 -1.39 -3.34
N GLN A 68 14.50 -0.32 -2.98
CA GLN A 68 13.29 -0.34 -2.15
C GLN A 68 11.99 -0.31 -2.98
N SER A 69 12.08 -0.43 -4.31
CA SER A 69 10.94 -0.40 -5.23
C SER A 69 10.75 -1.74 -5.93
N ALA A 70 9.49 -2.06 -6.23
CA ALA A 70 9.15 -3.20 -7.05
C ALA A 70 8.02 -2.84 -8.03
N TYR A 71 8.08 -3.45 -9.22
CA TYR A 71 7.13 -3.26 -10.31
C TYR A 71 6.77 -4.62 -10.90
N LEU A 72 5.49 -4.86 -11.11
CA LEU A 72 4.96 -6.06 -11.75
C LEU A 72 4.00 -5.65 -12.85
N LEU A 73 4.42 -5.84 -14.09
CA LEU A 73 3.58 -5.65 -15.26
C LEU A 73 2.85 -6.94 -15.56
N SER A 74 1.53 -6.86 -15.66
CA SER A 74 0.66 -8.01 -15.90
C SER A 74 -0.40 -7.64 -16.94
N LYS A 75 -0.94 -8.64 -17.62
CA LYS A 75 -2.14 -8.48 -18.45
C LYS A 75 -3.18 -9.55 -18.12
N THR A 76 -4.44 -9.23 -18.29
CA THR A 76 -5.52 -10.21 -18.18
C THR A 76 -5.48 -11.17 -19.38
N LEU A 77 -5.81 -12.45 -19.14
CA LEU A 77 -5.72 -13.48 -20.17
C LEU A 77 -6.75 -13.33 -21.29
N LYS A 78 -7.95 -12.82 -20.97
CA LYS A 78 -9.06 -12.76 -21.94
C LYS A 78 -9.25 -11.40 -22.59
N THR A 79 -9.01 -10.32 -21.84
CA THR A 79 -9.30 -8.95 -22.29
C THR A 79 -8.04 -8.18 -22.68
N GLU A 80 -6.87 -8.77 -22.48
CA GLU A 80 -5.55 -8.15 -22.71
C GLU A 80 -5.34 -6.80 -22.04
N PHE A 81 -6.06 -6.56 -20.96
CA PHE A 81 -5.98 -5.35 -20.15
C PHE A 81 -4.67 -5.35 -19.34
N HIS A 82 -3.85 -4.32 -19.51
CA HIS A 82 -2.55 -4.22 -18.87
C HIS A 82 -2.59 -3.43 -17.56
N VAL A 83 -1.89 -3.93 -16.57
CA VAL A 83 -1.74 -3.30 -15.26
C VAL A 83 -0.28 -3.36 -14.81
N CYS A 84 0.25 -2.24 -14.38
CA CYS A 84 1.51 -2.18 -13.64
C CYS A 84 1.21 -2.00 -12.15
N SER A 85 1.37 -3.07 -11.36
CA SER A 85 1.39 -2.97 -9.89
C SER A 85 2.75 -2.44 -9.46
N TYR A 86 2.77 -1.50 -8.54
CA TYR A 86 4.02 -0.91 -8.09
C TYR A 86 4.05 -0.70 -6.57
N MET A 87 5.25 -0.69 -6.01
CA MET A 87 5.50 -0.27 -4.63
C MET A 87 6.85 0.39 -4.46
N HIS A 88 6.95 1.19 -3.41
CA HIS A 88 8.20 1.63 -2.77
C HIS A 88 8.02 1.60 -1.26
N ALA A 89 9.05 1.19 -0.50
CA ALA A 89 8.97 1.17 0.95
C ALA A 89 10.22 1.81 1.59
N GLU A 90 9.98 2.79 2.46
CA GLU A 90 11.01 3.41 3.30
C GLU A 90 10.99 2.80 4.71
N LEU A 91 12.16 2.55 5.26
CA LEU A 91 12.32 2.09 6.66
C LEU A 91 13.13 3.12 7.43
N ARG A 92 12.67 3.45 8.63
CA ARG A 92 13.35 4.39 9.54
C ARG A 92 13.42 3.80 10.94
N LEU A 93 14.58 3.93 11.57
CA LEU A 93 14.79 3.57 12.96
C LEU A 93 15.05 4.85 13.78
N ASN A 94 14.22 5.11 14.77
CA ASN A 94 14.30 6.32 15.59
C ASN A 94 14.35 7.61 14.74
N GLY A 95 13.54 7.65 13.66
CA GLY A 95 13.48 8.75 12.72
C GLY A 95 14.56 8.76 11.61
N ASN A 96 15.64 7.99 11.76
CA ASN A 96 16.74 7.94 10.81
C ASN A 96 16.49 6.91 9.70
N PRO A 97 16.71 7.23 8.42
CA PRO A 97 16.56 6.27 7.34
C PRO A 97 17.49 5.07 7.52
N LEU A 98 16.94 3.87 7.32
CA LEU A 98 17.72 2.64 7.27
C LEU A 98 18.18 2.41 5.84
N GLY A 99 19.45 2.75 5.58
CA GLY A 99 20.07 2.54 4.27
C GLY A 99 20.32 1.07 3.92
N ASN A 100 20.91 0.86 2.74
CA ASN A 100 21.37 -0.45 2.26
C ASN A 100 22.39 -1.10 3.23
N PRO A 101 22.54 -2.44 3.23
CA PRO A 101 22.03 -3.36 2.21
C PRO A 101 20.61 -3.91 2.48
N HIS A 102 19.88 -4.13 1.39
CA HIS A 102 18.65 -4.92 1.37
C HIS A 102 18.89 -6.17 0.54
N LYS A 103 18.19 -7.26 0.88
CA LYS A 103 18.19 -8.47 0.06
C LYS A 103 16.94 -8.47 -0.81
N ASN A 104 17.10 -8.17 -2.09
CA ASN A 104 16.02 -8.22 -3.05
C ASN A 104 15.61 -9.66 -3.33
N PHE A 105 14.33 -9.88 -3.59
CA PHE A 105 13.81 -11.17 -4.02
C PHE A 105 12.71 -10.99 -5.10
N ASN A 106 12.66 -11.98 -5.99
CA ASN A 106 11.60 -12.16 -6.97
C ASN A 106 11.36 -13.66 -7.10
N ASN A 107 10.41 -14.17 -6.33
CA ASN A 107 10.10 -15.59 -6.22
C ASN A 107 8.67 -15.82 -6.70
N GLU A 108 8.51 -16.45 -7.88
CA GLU A 108 7.21 -16.83 -8.41
C GLU A 108 6.16 -15.70 -8.32
N ASN A 109 6.50 -14.52 -8.85
CA ASN A 109 5.64 -13.31 -8.86
C ASN A 109 5.37 -12.68 -7.48
N LYS A 110 6.10 -13.07 -6.45
CA LYS A 110 6.21 -12.36 -5.19
C LYS A 110 7.55 -11.62 -5.19
N LEU A 111 7.52 -10.30 -5.23
CA LEU A 111 8.71 -9.49 -5.44
C LEU A 111 8.79 -8.32 -4.45
N GLY A 112 10.00 -8.07 -3.95
CA GLY A 112 10.27 -7.06 -2.94
C GLY A 112 11.69 -7.17 -2.40
N PHE A 113 11.86 -6.72 -1.17
CA PHE A 113 13.14 -6.82 -0.48
C PHE A 113 12.97 -7.22 0.99
N THR A 114 14.03 -7.73 1.60
CA THR A 114 14.07 -8.03 3.04
C THR A 114 15.20 -7.24 3.69
N LYS A 115 14.92 -6.70 4.87
CA LYS A 115 15.88 -6.03 5.75
C LYS A 115 15.78 -6.65 7.15
N SER A 116 16.90 -7.22 7.63
CA SER A 116 17.02 -7.66 9.02
C SER A 116 17.40 -6.49 9.92
N ILE A 117 16.71 -6.33 11.03
CA ILE A 117 16.85 -5.21 11.97
C ILE A 117 16.87 -5.74 13.38
N ASN A 118 17.84 -5.28 14.16
CA ASN A 118 17.89 -5.54 15.62
C ASN A 118 17.35 -4.31 16.34
N LEU A 119 16.35 -4.51 17.17
CA LEU A 119 15.75 -3.47 18.00
C LEU A 119 16.09 -3.71 19.47
N SER A 120 16.28 -2.62 20.19
CA SER A 120 16.35 -2.57 21.65
C SER A 120 15.06 -1.97 22.20
N LYS A 121 14.80 -2.15 23.50
CA LYS A 121 13.64 -1.59 24.18
C LYS A 121 13.52 -0.08 23.99
N GLY A 122 12.35 0.36 23.58
CA GLY A 122 12.03 1.75 23.29
C GLY A 122 12.39 2.21 21.87
N ASP A 123 13.08 1.37 21.07
CA ASP A 123 13.33 1.68 19.67
C ASP A 123 12.01 1.76 18.88
N GLN A 124 11.93 2.76 18.02
CA GLN A 124 10.79 3.01 17.14
C GLN A 124 11.16 2.74 15.69
N LEU A 125 10.57 1.71 15.13
CA LEU A 125 10.69 1.36 13.72
C LEU A 125 9.47 1.88 12.94
N SER A 126 9.70 2.71 11.95
CA SER A 126 8.68 3.16 11.01
C SER A 126 8.91 2.53 9.64
N ILE A 127 7.84 1.98 9.06
CA ILE A 127 7.82 1.38 7.74
C ILE A 127 6.72 2.06 6.95
N THR A 128 7.09 2.84 5.93
CA THR A 128 6.13 3.53 5.07
C THR A 128 6.19 2.90 3.68
N LYS A 129 5.09 2.30 3.25
CA LYS A 129 4.96 1.72 1.91
C LYS A 129 3.97 2.55 1.10
N TYR A 130 4.41 3.05 -0.05
CA TYR A 130 3.59 3.61 -1.11
C TYR A 130 3.39 2.55 -2.19
N GLY A 131 2.23 2.51 -2.82
CA GLY A 131 1.98 1.56 -3.89
C GLY A 131 0.63 1.80 -4.55
N GLY A 132 0.39 1.09 -5.64
CA GLY A 132 -0.85 1.23 -6.39
C GLY A 132 -0.82 0.47 -7.70
N TYR A 133 -1.72 0.85 -8.60
CA TYR A 133 -1.92 0.25 -9.89
C TYR A 133 -2.04 1.33 -10.96
N VAL A 134 -1.27 1.18 -12.03
CA VAL A 134 -1.37 2.00 -13.24
C VAL A 134 -1.89 1.11 -14.37
N THR A 135 -2.92 1.55 -15.07
CA THR A 135 -3.66 0.67 -15.97
C THR A 135 -3.75 1.20 -17.39
N SER A 136 -3.93 0.30 -18.37
CA SER A 136 -4.14 0.66 -19.78
C SER A 136 -5.50 1.31 -20.06
N LEU A 137 -6.39 1.43 -19.07
CA LEU A 137 -7.61 2.25 -19.19
C LEU A 137 -7.29 3.74 -19.27
N HIS A 138 -6.24 4.19 -18.59
CA HIS A 138 -5.93 5.61 -18.47
C HIS A 138 -4.59 6.00 -19.10
N HIS A 139 -3.72 5.02 -19.40
CA HIS A 139 -2.38 5.24 -19.90
C HIS A 139 -2.05 4.32 -21.06
N GLN A 140 -1.10 4.72 -21.90
CA GLN A 140 -0.57 3.85 -22.96
C GLN A 140 0.23 2.69 -22.33
N GLU A 141 0.08 1.49 -22.87
CA GLU A 141 0.69 0.26 -22.34
C GLU A 141 2.21 0.39 -22.12
N GLN A 142 2.90 1.01 -23.10
CA GLN A 142 4.35 1.20 -23.07
C GLN A 142 4.79 2.18 -21.99
N GLN A 143 3.89 2.99 -21.43
CA GLN A 143 4.16 4.02 -20.45
C GLN A 143 3.85 3.59 -19.02
N LEU A 144 3.14 2.47 -18.80
CA LEU A 144 2.64 2.07 -17.48
C LEU A 144 3.74 2.06 -16.41
N LYS A 145 4.90 1.49 -16.73
CA LYS A 145 6.03 1.43 -15.79
C LYS A 145 6.64 2.80 -15.52
N SER A 146 6.74 3.66 -16.54
CA SER A 146 7.26 5.02 -16.36
C SER A 146 6.31 5.89 -15.52
N VAL A 147 4.99 5.74 -15.72
CA VAL A 147 3.98 6.40 -14.90
C VAL A 147 4.03 5.89 -13.46
N ALA A 148 4.15 4.58 -13.24
CA ALA A 148 4.33 4.00 -11.91
C ALA A 148 5.54 4.60 -11.17
N LYS A 149 6.69 4.76 -11.86
CA LYS A 149 7.88 5.44 -11.30
C LYS A 149 7.61 6.91 -10.96
N GLN A 150 6.85 7.61 -11.79
CA GLN A 150 6.44 9.00 -11.49
C GLN A 150 5.52 9.08 -10.26
N LYS A 151 4.56 8.15 -10.12
CA LYS A 151 3.68 8.08 -8.94
C LYS A 151 4.47 7.84 -7.65
N ILE A 152 5.48 6.96 -7.67
CA ILE A 152 6.39 6.77 -6.54
C ILE A 152 7.11 8.08 -6.19
N ASN A 153 7.73 8.73 -7.17
CA ASN A 153 8.48 9.97 -6.95
C ASN A 153 7.60 11.09 -6.37
N LEU A 154 6.37 11.21 -6.86
CA LEU A 154 5.40 12.17 -6.31
C LEU A 154 5.02 11.83 -4.86
N SER A 155 4.79 10.54 -4.56
CA SER A 155 4.47 10.07 -3.22
C SER A 155 5.61 10.32 -2.23
N LEU A 156 6.85 10.04 -2.63
CA LEU A 156 8.04 10.32 -1.82
C LEU A 156 8.22 11.81 -1.57
N LYS A 157 8.02 12.63 -2.59
CA LYS A 157 8.12 14.10 -2.45
C LYS A 157 7.04 14.66 -1.52
N LYS A 158 5.81 14.16 -1.59
CA LYS A 158 4.70 14.57 -0.69
C LYS A 158 4.85 14.04 0.72
N GLY A 159 5.26 12.79 0.86
CA GLY A 159 5.32 12.06 2.12
C GLY A 159 3.94 11.61 2.62
N PHE A 160 3.96 10.64 3.53
CA PHE A 160 2.75 9.96 4.04
C PHE A 160 1.75 10.94 4.65
N GLN A 161 2.20 11.86 5.50
CA GLN A 161 1.32 12.77 6.23
C GLN A 161 0.56 13.73 5.29
N SER A 162 1.23 14.23 4.25
CA SER A 162 0.58 15.13 3.27
C SER A 162 -0.43 14.37 2.40
N LEU A 163 -0.09 13.14 1.98
CA LEU A 163 -1.03 12.29 1.24
C LEU A 163 -2.25 11.91 2.09
N CYS A 164 -2.04 11.58 3.37
CA CYS A 164 -3.13 11.29 4.31
C CYS A 164 -4.02 12.51 4.55
N LYS A 165 -3.42 13.70 4.66
CA LYS A 165 -4.18 14.95 4.77
C LYS A 165 -5.01 15.23 3.52
N ASP A 166 -4.42 15.13 2.34
CA ASP A 166 -5.12 15.32 1.06
C ASP A 166 -6.31 14.35 0.94
N HIS A 167 -6.13 13.08 1.31
CA HIS A 167 -7.20 12.07 1.37
C HIS A 167 -8.32 12.48 2.35
N SER A 168 -7.95 12.91 3.56
CA SER A 168 -8.91 13.34 4.57
C SER A 168 -9.67 14.59 4.15
N ASP A 169 -9.01 15.55 3.50
CA ASP A 169 -9.65 16.77 3.00
C ASP A 169 -10.67 16.45 1.88
N CYS A 170 -10.38 15.47 1.02
CA CYS A 170 -11.36 14.99 0.03
C CYS A 170 -12.59 14.38 0.69
N TRP A 171 -12.40 13.49 1.68
CA TRP A 171 -13.50 12.90 2.44
C TRP A 171 -14.29 13.94 3.21
N ALA A 172 -13.63 14.95 3.80
CA ALA A 172 -14.33 16.02 4.52
C ALA A 172 -15.32 16.75 3.61
N ARG A 173 -14.94 17.05 2.35
CA ARG A 173 -15.85 17.66 1.37
C ARG A 173 -17.01 16.75 0.97
N ILE A 174 -16.76 15.45 0.80
CA ILE A 174 -17.82 14.47 0.52
C ILE A 174 -18.82 14.45 1.67
N TRP A 175 -18.35 14.38 2.91
CA TRP A 175 -19.20 14.38 4.08
C TRP A 175 -19.97 15.70 4.25
N GLU A 176 -19.37 16.85 3.98
CA GLU A 176 -20.04 18.15 4.02
C GLU A 176 -21.26 18.21 3.09
N LEU A 177 -21.20 17.53 1.93
CA LEU A 177 -22.24 17.55 0.92
C LEU A 177 -23.26 16.41 1.06
N SER A 178 -22.88 15.28 1.65
CA SER A 178 -23.67 14.05 1.61
C SER A 178 -24.08 13.49 2.97
N ASP A 179 -23.58 14.06 4.08
CA ASP A 179 -23.93 13.55 5.41
C ASP A 179 -25.43 13.75 5.72
N ILE A 180 -26.03 12.72 6.29
CA ILE A 180 -27.41 12.71 6.74
C ILE A 180 -27.40 12.46 8.25
N VAL A 181 -28.03 13.37 9.00
CA VAL A 181 -28.17 13.24 10.46
C VAL A 181 -29.52 12.61 10.78
N ILE A 182 -29.48 11.48 11.51
CA ILE A 182 -30.65 10.78 12.01
C ILE A 182 -30.63 10.85 13.54
N GLU A 183 -31.56 11.56 14.12
CA GLU A 183 -31.72 11.68 15.58
C GLU A 183 -32.54 10.53 16.14
N GLY A 184 -32.13 10.00 17.29
CA GLY A 184 -32.90 8.99 18.03
C GLY A 184 -32.63 7.53 17.65
N ASP A 185 -31.95 7.26 16.50
CA ASP A 185 -31.55 5.90 16.09
C ASP A 185 -30.08 5.83 15.66
N LEU A 186 -29.24 5.37 16.57
CA LEU A 186 -27.78 5.24 16.35
C LEU A 186 -27.47 4.20 15.26
N ASN A 187 -28.24 3.11 15.16
CA ASN A 187 -28.02 2.07 14.18
C ASN A 187 -28.34 2.55 12.76
N ALA A 188 -29.47 3.27 12.61
CA ALA A 188 -29.81 3.89 11.35
C ALA A 188 -28.78 4.95 10.93
N GLN A 189 -28.30 5.78 11.87
CA GLN A 189 -27.23 6.75 11.62
C GLN A 189 -25.94 6.08 11.14
N GLN A 190 -25.53 4.98 11.78
CA GLN A 190 -24.35 4.24 11.35
C GLN A 190 -24.55 3.60 9.97
N GLY A 191 -25.72 3.02 9.73
CA GLY A 191 -26.07 2.38 8.45
C GLY A 191 -26.05 3.34 7.28
N ILE A 192 -26.66 4.54 7.42
CA ILE A 192 -26.67 5.52 6.32
C ILE A 192 -25.26 6.05 6.03
N ARG A 193 -24.47 6.34 7.05
CA ARG A 193 -23.07 6.78 6.85
C ARG A 193 -22.20 5.69 6.21
N PHE A 194 -22.40 4.43 6.58
CA PHE A 194 -21.72 3.31 5.92
C PHE A 194 -22.09 3.23 4.43
N ASN A 195 -23.36 3.38 4.07
CA ASN A 195 -23.79 3.38 2.67
C ASN A 195 -23.23 4.58 1.90
N ILE A 196 -23.21 5.79 2.46
CA ILE A 196 -22.59 6.97 1.87
C ILE A 196 -21.10 6.71 1.61
N PHE A 197 -20.40 6.13 2.59
CA PHE A 197 -18.98 5.74 2.42
C PHE A 197 -18.79 4.77 1.26
N GLN A 198 -19.59 3.69 1.18
CA GLN A 198 -19.50 2.69 0.13
C GLN A 198 -19.77 3.23 -1.28
N LEU A 199 -20.68 4.21 -1.40
CA LEU A 199 -21.03 4.81 -2.69
C LEU A 199 -19.96 5.78 -3.22
N ASN A 200 -19.12 6.32 -2.35
CA ASN A 200 -18.09 7.30 -2.71
C ASN A 200 -16.66 6.76 -2.70
N GLN A 201 -16.48 5.47 -2.40
CA GLN A 201 -15.18 4.82 -2.29
C GLN A 201 -14.61 4.35 -3.65
#